data_7dc4827ac78b7449400971b3e5510a03
#
_entry.id   7dc4827ac78b7449400971b3e5510a03
#
_cell.length_a   1.000
_cell.length_b   1.000
_cell.length_c   1.000
_cell.angle_alpha   90.00
_cell.angle_beta   90.00
_cell.angle_gamma   90.00
#
_symmetry.space_group_name_H-M   'P 1'
#
loop_
_entity.id
_entity.type
_entity.pdbx_description
1 polymer ?
#
loop_
_entity_poly.entity_id
_entity_poly.type
_entity_poly.pdbx_seq_one_letter_code
_entity_poly.pdbx_strand_id
1 'polypeptide(L)'
;HPSISYMTLNFAANFLGLDSAATPFGLKAMESLQELNPEKDKASDAQIMFMCLHASGLTLIATSIIGYRAAANASNPADVMLPCIITSFIGTIAAFLIVGIKQKINFKSASLVVSLMVLIAAIVGLLMYVNSLDLIGKNYFTSNLSALILVAIIAFTLIFSFIKEKKF
;
A
#
# COMPACT_ATOMS: atom_id res chain seq x y z
N HIS A 1 -21.16 -3.50 0.69
CA HIS A 1 -21.32 -2.29 1.50
C HIS A 1 -20.31 -1.23 1.04
N PRO A 2 -20.65 0.06 1.05
CA PRO A 2 -19.78 1.12 0.54
C PRO A 2 -18.45 1.23 1.29
N SER A 3 -18.35 0.74 2.52
CA SER A 3 -17.10 0.70 3.29
C SER A 3 -15.96 0.02 2.53
N ILE A 4 -16.24 -1.07 1.81
CA ILE A 4 -15.22 -1.80 1.03
C ILE A 4 -14.64 -0.90 -0.06
N SER A 5 -15.50 -0.17 -0.77
CA SER A 5 -15.06 0.75 -1.84
C SER A 5 -14.19 1.88 -1.27
N TYR A 6 -14.60 2.48 -0.16
CA TYR A 6 -13.82 3.54 0.48
C TYR A 6 -12.48 3.04 1.04
N MET A 7 -12.45 1.86 1.66
CA MET A 7 -11.19 1.23 2.10
C MET A 7 -10.26 0.96 0.92
N THR A 8 -10.79 0.42 -0.19
CA THR A 8 -10.01 0.16 -1.40
C THR A 8 -9.43 1.44 -1.98
N LEU A 9 -10.23 2.52 -2.07
CA LEU A 9 -9.76 3.81 -2.55
C LEU A 9 -8.70 4.42 -1.62
N ASN A 10 -8.87 4.28 -0.30
CA ASN A 10 -7.87 4.72 0.68
C ASN A 10 -6.54 3.99 0.52
N PHE A 11 -6.57 2.66 0.42
CA PHE A 11 -5.35 1.88 0.19
C PHE A 11 -4.71 2.20 -1.16
N ALA A 12 -5.50 2.35 -2.23
CA ALA A 12 -4.96 2.75 -3.54
C ALA A 12 -4.28 4.11 -3.49
N ALA A 13 -4.87 5.09 -2.79
CA ALA A 13 -4.26 6.41 -2.61
C ALA A 13 -2.94 6.33 -1.82
N ASN A 14 -2.89 5.53 -0.74
CA ASN A 14 -1.64 5.29 0.01
C ASN A 14 -0.58 4.61 -0.85
N PHE A 15 -0.93 3.59 -1.63
CA PHE A 15 0.00 2.94 -2.56
C PHE A 15 0.64 3.91 -3.54
N LEU A 16 -0.14 4.86 -4.03
CA LEU A 16 0.32 5.88 -4.98
C LEU A 16 1.01 7.07 -4.30
N GLY A 17 1.10 7.10 -2.97
CA GLY A 17 1.66 8.23 -2.21
C GLY A 17 0.84 9.51 -2.36
N LEU A 18 -0.48 9.37 -2.55
CA LEU A 18 -1.42 10.49 -2.65
C LEU A 18 -2.02 10.81 -1.27
N ASP A 19 -1.17 11.25 -0.33
CA ASP A 19 -1.50 11.46 1.08
C ASP A 19 -2.75 12.33 1.28
N SER A 20 -2.88 13.41 0.49
CA SER A 20 -4.04 14.31 0.53
C SER A 20 -5.35 13.65 0.09
N ALA A 21 -5.30 12.65 -0.79
CA ALA A 21 -6.48 11.91 -1.24
C ALA A 21 -6.81 10.73 -0.31
N ALA A 22 -5.83 10.14 0.35
CA ALA A 22 -6.02 9.01 1.25
C ALA A 22 -6.89 9.37 2.46
N THR A 23 -6.67 10.53 3.07
CA THR A 23 -7.39 10.98 4.27
C THR A 23 -8.90 11.06 4.10
N PRO A 24 -9.48 11.75 3.08
CA PRO A 24 -10.93 11.80 2.90
C PRO A 24 -11.56 10.43 2.65
N PHE A 25 -10.90 9.53 1.92
CA PHE A 25 -11.38 8.17 1.73
C PHE A 25 -11.32 7.35 3.02
N GLY A 26 -10.29 7.57 3.85
CA GLY A 26 -10.16 6.94 5.17
C GLY A 26 -11.29 7.35 6.12
N LEU A 27 -11.62 8.64 6.17
CA LEU A 27 -12.73 9.15 6.99
C LEU A 27 -14.07 8.53 6.55
N LYS A 28 -14.37 8.53 5.24
CA LYS A 28 -15.59 7.91 4.72
C LYS A 28 -15.64 6.40 4.96
N ALA A 29 -14.50 5.71 4.90
CA ALA A 29 -14.43 4.30 5.25
C ALA A 29 -14.79 4.08 6.73
N MET A 30 -14.25 4.90 7.65
CA MET A 30 -14.55 4.82 9.07
C MET A 30 -16.01 5.16 9.40
N GLU A 31 -16.59 6.20 8.78
CA GLU A 31 -18.01 6.52 8.91
C GLU A 31 -18.88 5.34 8.46
N SER A 32 -18.59 4.77 7.30
CA SER A 32 -19.34 3.66 6.74
C SER A 32 -19.16 2.35 7.53
N LEU A 33 -18.02 2.13 8.17
CA LEU A 33 -17.81 1.04 9.12
C LEU A 33 -18.56 1.27 10.43
N GLN A 34 -18.68 2.53 10.87
CA GLN A 34 -19.45 2.89 12.08
C GLN A 34 -20.95 2.62 11.91
N GLU A 35 -21.50 2.77 10.70
CA GLU A 35 -22.88 2.38 10.41
C GLU A 35 -23.14 0.90 10.69
N LEU A 36 -22.16 0.04 10.38
CA LEU A 36 -22.22 -1.41 10.60
C LEU A 36 -21.88 -1.84 12.03
N ASN A 37 -21.32 -0.93 12.83
CA ASN A 37 -20.87 -1.24 14.18
C ASN A 37 -22.07 -1.36 15.13
N PRO A 38 -22.30 -2.53 15.78
CA PRO A 38 -23.39 -2.68 16.75
C PRO A 38 -23.16 -1.88 18.05
N GLU A 39 -21.90 -1.71 18.47
CA GLU A 39 -21.51 -0.98 19.67
C GLU A 39 -21.01 0.41 19.31
N LYS A 40 -21.90 1.42 19.35
CA LYS A 40 -21.57 2.77 18.86
C LYS A 40 -20.49 3.50 19.67
N ASP A 41 -20.34 3.12 20.93
CA ASP A 41 -19.38 3.73 21.87
C ASP A 41 -17.97 3.10 21.81
N LYS A 42 -17.79 2.02 21.06
CA LYS A 42 -16.52 1.33 20.89
C LYS A 42 -16.18 1.11 19.43
N ALA A 43 -14.89 1.15 19.12
CA ALA A 43 -14.44 0.79 17.78
C ALA A 43 -14.63 -0.71 17.53
N SER A 44 -15.18 -1.06 16.36
CA SER A 44 -15.30 -2.44 15.91
C SER A 44 -13.94 -3.02 15.50
N ASP A 45 -13.82 -4.34 15.47
CA ASP A 45 -12.60 -5.03 15.00
C ASP A 45 -12.22 -4.60 13.58
N ALA A 46 -13.19 -4.40 12.69
CA ALA A 46 -12.97 -3.93 11.33
C ALA A 46 -12.38 -2.51 11.31
N GLN A 47 -12.88 -1.60 12.17
CA GLN A 47 -12.35 -0.24 12.29
C GLN A 47 -10.92 -0.23 12.83
N ILE A 48 -10.64 -1.04 13.86
CA ILE A 48 -9.30 -1.17 14.44
C ILE A 48 -8.31 -1.71 13.41
N MET A 49 -8.66 -2.77 12.69
CA MET A 49 -7.81 -3.35 11.64
C MET A 49 -7.56 -2.33 10.53
N PHE A 50 -8.61 -1.68 10.02
CA PHE A 50 -8.48 -0.67 8.97
C PHE A 50 -7.58 0.49 9.40
N MET A 51 -7.77 1.01 10.63
CA MET A 51 -6.95 2.10 11.17
C MET A 51 -5.47 1.71 11.27
N CYS A 52 -5.17 0.53 11.78
CA CYS A 52 -3.79 0.05 11.92
C CYS A 52 -3.12 -0.17 10.56
N LEU A 53 -3.83 -0.72 9.59
CA LEU A 53 -3.30 -0.89 8.22
C LEU A 53 -3.12 0.45 7.50
N HIS A 54 -4.06 1.38 7.67
CA HIS A 54 -3.92 2.73 7.13
C HIS A 54 -2.73 3.47 7.75
N ALA A 55 -2.58 3.41 9.09
CA ALA A 55 -1.48 4.05 9.82
C ALA A 55 -0.10 3.44 9.50
N SER A 56 -0.04 2.16 9.08
CA SER A 56 1.22 1.55 8.62
C SER A 56 1.75 2.13 7.31
N GLY A 57 0.89 2.84 6.56
CA GLY A 57 1.28 3.67 5.42
C GLY A 57 1.92 2.88 4.28
N LEU A 58 1.34 1.73 3.90
CA LEU A 58 1.87 0.91 2.80
C LEU A 58 1.95 1.73 1.51
N THR A 59 3.17 2.09 1.10
CA THR A 59 3.44 2.99 -0.01
C THR A 59 4.38 2.33 -1.01
N LEU A 60 4.03 2.36 -2.30
CA LEU A 60 4.91 1.95 -3.40
C LEU A 60 5.67 3.13 -3.99
N ILE A 61 5.05 4.30 -4.03
CA ILE A 61 5.66 5.52 -4.55
C ILE A 61 5.65 6.58 -3.47
N ALA A 62 6.81 6.81 -2.83
CA ALA A 62 6.96 7.80 -1.77
C ALA A 62 7.06 9.23 -2.35
N THR A 63 6.04 9.68 -3.08
CA THR A 63 6.04 10.95 -3.84
C THR A 63 6.35 12.15 -2.97
N SER A 64 5.76 12.25 -1.78
CA SER A 64 5.99 13.36 -0.84
C SER A 64 7.44 13.41 -0.38
N ILE A 65 8.02 12.26 -0.01
CA ILE A 65 9.42 12.19 0.45
C ILE A 65 10.39 12.52 -0.69
N ILE A 66 10.14 11.99 -1.89
CA ILE A 66 10.93 12.32 -3.08
C ILE A 66 10.86 13.82 -3.37
N GLY A 67 9.67 14.43 -3.27
CA GLY A 67 9.47 15.86 -3.44
C GLY A 67 10.25 16.70 -2.43
N TYR A 68 10.22 16.35 -1.14
CA TYR A 68 11.00 17.04 -0.10
C TYR A 68 12.52 16.90 -0.31
N ARG A 69 12.98 15.73 -0.74
CA ARG A 69 14.39 15.51 -1.05
C ARG A 69 14.83 16.29 -2.28
N ALA A 70 14.00 16.39 -3.32
CA ALA A 70 14.25 17.22 -4.48
C ALA A 70 14.31 18.71 -4.12
N ALA A 71 13.41 19.20 -3.28
CA ALA A 71 13.40 20.57 -2.77
C ALA A 71 14.65 20.88 -1.91
N ALA A 72 15.20 19.88 -1.22
CA ALA A 72 16.44 19.96 -0.44
C ALA A 72 17.70 19.75 -1.30
N ASN A 73 17.60 19.75 -2.63
CA ASN A 73 18.70 19.57 -3.58
C ASN A 73 19.50 18.26 -3.37
N ALA A 74 18.83 17.16 -2.98
CA ALA A 74 19.49 15.87 -2.88
C ALA A 74 20.00 15.43 -4.27
N SER A 75 21.20 14.86 -4.33
CA SER A 75 21.84 14.41 -5.59
C SER A 75 21.02 13.32 -6.32
N ASN A 76 20.33 12.47 -5.56
CA ASN A 76 19.37 11.51 -6.08
C ASN A 76 18.13 11.45 -5.17
N PRO A 77 17.07 12.25 -5.42
CA PRO A 77 15.87 12.27 -4.59
C PRO A 77 15.14 10.93 -4.51
N ALA A 78 15.24 10.11 -5.53
CA ALA A 78 14.51 8.84 -5.66
C ALA A 78 15.19 7.65 -4.96
N ASP A 79 16.42 7.78 -4.47
CA ASP A 79 17.19 6.69 -3.84
C ASP A 79 16.52 6.14 -2.55
N VAL A 80 15.67 6.95 -1.92
CA VAL A 80 14.90 6.59 -0.72
C VAL A 80 13.72 5.63 -1.01
N MET A 81 13.37 5.46 -2.28
CA MET A 81 12.16 4.74 -2.66
C MET A 81 12.17 3.27 -2.20
N LEU A 82 13.27 2.57 -2.47
CA LEU A 82 13.39 1.17 -2.05
C LEU A 82 13.35 0.97 -0.54
N PRO A 83 14.11 1.72 0.29
CA PRO A 83 13.95 1.70 1.73
C PRO A 83 12.51 1.99 2.20
N CYS A 84 11.82 2.96 1.60
CA CYS A 84 10.44 3.29 1.95
C CYS A 84 9.47 2.13 1.65
N ILE A 85 9.62 1.48 0.50
CA ILE A 85 8.82 0.30 0.16
C ILE A 85 9.03 -0.79 1.21
N ILE A 86 10.28 -1.15 1.51
CA ILE A 86 10.61 -2.23 2.44
C ILE A 86 10.07 -1.93 3.84
N THR A 87 10.31 -0.74 4.36
CA THR A 87 9.87 -0.36 5.71
C THR A 87 8.36 -0.30 5.83
N SER A 88 7.64 0.24 4.83
CA SER A 88 6.18 0.27 4.83
C SER A 88 5.56 -1.12 4.76
N PHE A 89 6.14 -2.03 3.98
CA PHE A 89 5.70 -3.44 3.95
C PHE A 89 5.92 -4.15 5.28
N ILE A 90 7.10 -4.02 5.89
CA ILE A 90 7.39 -4.61 7.21
C ILE A 90 6.42 -4.06 8.25
N GLY A 91 6.19 -2.74 8.26
CA GLY A 91 5.24 -2.09 9.15
C GLY A 91 3.81 -2.62 8.97
N THR A 92 3.37 -2.78 7.73
CA THR A 92 2.03 -3.31 7.42
C THR A 92 1.86 -4.77 7.84
N ILE A 93 2.85 -5.61 7.59
CA ILE A 93 2.83 -7.01 8.03
C ILE A 93 2.79 -7.07 9.58
N ALA A 94 3.62 -6.28 10.25
CA ALA A 94 3.62 -6.22 11.71
C ALA A 94 2.28 -5.74 12.27
N ALA A 95 1.69 -4.68 11.72
CA ALA A 95 0.38 -4.19 12.12
C ALA A 95 -0.71 -5.25 11.92
N PHE A 96 -0.74 -5.91 10.76
CA PHE A 96 -1.68 -6.98 10.47
C PHE A 96 -1.55 -8.17 11.44
N LEU A 97 -0.32 -8.60 11.73
CA LEU A 97 -0.09 -9.72 12.65
C LEU A 97 -0.50 -9.37 14.09
N ILE A 98 -0.10 -8.20 14.60
CA ILE A 98 -0.41 -7.78 15.98
C ILE A 98 -1.92 -7.67 16.18
N VAL A 99 -2.60 -6.96 15.27
CA VAL A 99 -4.05 -6.78 15.35
C VAL A 99 -4.78 -8.10 15.12
N GLY A 100 -4.34 -8.89 14.13
CA GLY A 100 -4.92 -10.18 13.80
C GLY A 100 -4.83 -11.18 14.95
N ILE A 101 -3.72 -11.21 15.69
CA ILE A 101 -3.57 -12.04 16.91
C ILE A 101 -4.56 -11.56 17.98
N LYS A 102 -4.65 -10.26 18.21
CA LYS A 102 -5.58 -9.67 19.18
C LYS A 102 -7.05 -9.98 18.86
N GLN A 103 -7.42 -9.90 17.58
CA GLN A 103 -8.77 -10.18 17.07
C GLN A 103 -9.03 -11.68 16.86
N LYS A 104 -8.07 -12.55 17.19
CA LYS A 104 -8.18 -14.02 17.02
C LYS A 104 -8.52 -14.42 15.59
N ILE A 105 -7.98 -13.71 14.61
CA ILE A 105 -8.17 -14.04 13.19
C ILE A 105 -7.59 -15.43 12.93
N ASN A 106 -8.32 -16.23 12.17
CA ASN A 106 -7.85 -17.56 11.80
C ASN A 106 -6.76 -17.46 10.70
N PHE A 107 -5.50 -17.38 11.13
CA PHE A 107 -4.34 -17.36 10.23
C PHE A 107 -4.13 -18.66 9.44
N LYS A 108 -4.86 -19.75 9.76
CA LYS A 108 -4.80 -21.00 9.00
C LYS A 108 -5.69 -20.98 7.75
N SER A 109 -6.42 -19.89 7.50
CA SER A 109 -7.18 -19.74 6.25
C SER A 109 -6.23 -19.79 5.06
N ALA A 110 -6.46 -20.73 4.14
CA ALA A 110 -5.62 -20.91 2.94
C ALA A 110 -5.49 -19.61 2.13
N SER A 111 -6.56 -18.83 2.02
CA SER A 111 -6.54 -17.55 1.31
C SER A 111 -5.61 -16.54 1.95
N LEU A 112 -5.62 -16.40 3.28
CA LEU A 112 -4.72 -15.49 4.01
C LEU A 112 -3.27 -15.93 3.92
N VAL A 113 -3.01 -17.22 4.11
CA VAL A 113 -1.65 -17.78 4.03
C VAL A 113 -1.08 -17.57 2.63
N VAL A 114 -1.83 -17.90 1.58
CA VAL A 114 -1.39 -17.72 0.20
C VAL A 114 -1.12 -16.24 -0.11
N SER A 115 -2.03 -15.35 0.28
CA SER A 115 -1.84 -13.91 0.05
C SER A 115 -0.60 -13.36 0.76
N LEU A 116 -0.38 -13.77 2.00
CA LEU A 116 0.80 -13.35 2.78
C LEU A 116 2.10 -13.92 2.20
N MET A 117 2.08 -15.19 1.79
CA MET A 117 3.24 -15.83 1.15
C MET A 117 3.59 -15.16 -0.18
N VAL A 118 2.60 -14.84 -1.02
CA VAL A 118 2.82 -14.12 -2.28
C VAL A 118 3.42 -12.75 -2.02
N LEU A 119 2.92 -12.02 -1.02
CA LEU A 119 3.43 -10.71 -0.63
C LEU A 119 4.89 -10.79 -0.16
N ILE A 120 5.19 -11.73 0.74
CA ILE A 120 6.56 -11.95 1.24
C ILE A 120 7.49 -12.37 0.10
N ALA A 121 7.06 -13.30 -0.76
CA ALA A 121 7.85 -13.76 -1.91
C ALA A 121 8.16 -12.61 -2.88
N ALA A 122 7.20 -11.71 -3.12
CA ALA A 122 7.41 -10.53 -3.95
C ALA A 122 8.47 -9.58 -3.36
N ILE A 123 8.42 -9.34 -2.03
CA ILE A 123 9.41 -8.50 -1.34
C ILE A 123 10.79 -9.15 -1.37
N VAL A 124 10.88 -10.44 -1.02
CA VAL A 124 12.15 -11.17 -1.03
C VAL A 124 12.72 -11.22 -2.45
N GLY A 125 11.89 -11.48 -3.46
CA GLY A 125 12.30 -11.46 -4.87
C GLY A 125 12.84 -10.09 -5.29
N LEU A 126 12.17 -9.01 -4.90
CA LEU A 126 12.62 -7.63 -5.16
C LEU A 126 13.97 -7.36 -4.49
N LEU A 127 14.14 -7.76 -3.22
CA LEU A 127 15.39 -7.60 -2.49
C LEU A 127 16.53 -8.39 -3.11
N MET A 128 16.28 -9.64 -3.50
CA MET A 128 17.27 -10.48 -4.17
C MET A 128 17.68 -9.89 -5.53
N TYR A 129 16.70 -9.41 -6.31
CA TYR A 129 16.96 -8.76 -7.59
C TYR A 129 17.82 -7.51 -7.42
N VAL A 130 17.46 -6.62 -6.49
CA VAL A 130 18.23 -5.38 -6.25
C VAL A 130 19.63 -5.70 -5.71
N ASN A 131 19.76 -6.74 -4.87
CA ASN A 131 21.07 -7.14 -4.35
C ASN A 131 21.99 -7.74 -5.44
N SER A 132 21.42 -8.33 -6.49
CA SER A 132 22.19 -8.86 -7.62
C SER A 132 22.70 -7.79 -8.58
N LEU A 133 22.19 -6.55 -8.49
CA LEU A 133 22.63 -5.43 -9.32
C LEU A 133 23.94 -4.83 -8.76
N ASP A 134 24.79 -4.36 -9.68
CA ASP A 134 25.93 -3.51 -9.34
C ASP A 134 25.48 -2.10 -8.85
N LEU A 135 26.41 -1.28 -8.42
CA LEU A 135 26.08 0.05 -7.87
C LEU A 135 25.36 0.95 -8.91
N ILE A 136 25.79 0.87 -10.17
CA ILE A 136 25.19 1.65 -11.26
C ILE A 136 23.76 1.15 -11.53
N GLY A 137 23.58 -0.17 -11.60
CA GLY A 137 22.27 -0.80 -11.78
C GLY A 137 21.31 -0.51 -10.64
N LYS A 138 21.78 -0.50 -9.37
CA LYS A 138 20.97 -0.12 -8.21
C LYS A 138 20.45 1.31 -8.33
N ASN A 139 21.33 2.25 -8.66
CA ASN A 139 20.95 3.66 -8.83
C ASN A 139 19.96 3.84 -10.00
N TYR A 140 20.23 3.19 -11.13
CA TYR A 140 19.35 3.22 -12.28
C TYR A 140 17.98 2.62 -11.98
N PHE A 141 17.94 1.44 -11.34
CA PHE A 141 16.69 0.79 -10.95
C PHE A 141 15.89 1.65 -9.98
N THR A 142 16.52 2.17 -8.92
CA THR A 142 15.84 2.98 -7.91
C THR A 142 15.29 4.29 -8.48
N SER A 143 16.04 4.96 -9.35
CA SER A 143 15.58 6.21 -9.98
C SER A 143 14.45 6.01 -10.98
N ASN A 144 14.42 4.87 -11.68
CA ASN A 144 13.38 4.58 -12.69
C ASN A 144 12.19 3.79 -12.13
N LEU A 145 12.31 3.19 -10.93
CA LEU A 145 11.27 2.35 -10.35
C LEU A 145 9.95 3.11 -10.18
N SER A 146 10.01 4.37 -9.73
CA SER A 146 8.81 5.22 -9.60
C SER A 146 8.12 5.47 -10.93
N ALA A 147 8.89 5.78 -11.96
CA ALA A 147 8.36 5.99 -13.30
C ALA A 147 7.76 4.71 -13.89
N LEU A 148 8.43 3.57 -13.72
CA LEU A 148 7.93 2.26 -14.17
C LEU A 148 6.63 1.86 -13.47
N ILE A 149 6.54 2.04 -12.15
CA ILE A 149 5.32 1.75 -11.39
C ILE A 149 4.19 2.67 -11.85
N LEU A 150 4.46 3.97 -12.01
CA LEU A 150 3.45 4.93 -12.46
C LEU A 150 2.93 4.58 -13.86
N VAL A 151 3.82 4.29 -14.80
CA VAL A 151 3.45 3.88 -16.17
C VAL A 151 2.66 2.56 -16.14
N ALA A 152 3.07 1.59 -15.32
CA ALA A 152 2.35 0.31 -15.18
C ALA A 152 0.93 0.52 -14.64
N ILE A 153 0.73 1.39 -13.65
CA ILE A 153 -0.59 1.70 -13.11
C ILE A 153 -1.46 2.42 -14.14
N ILE A 154 -0.92 3.41 -14.85
CA ILE A 154 -1.66 4.11 -15.92
C ILE A 154 -2.05 3.13 -17.02
N ALA A 155 -1.13 2.30 -17.49
CA ALA A 155 -1.40 1.29 -18.50
C ALA A 155 -2.47 0.29 -18.04
N PHE A 156 -2.37 -0.20 -16.80
CA PHE A 156 -3.36 -1.12 -16.22
C PHE A 156 -4.74 -0.49 -16.14
N THR A 157 -4.85 0.75 -15.66
CA THR A 157 -6.14 1.45 -15.56
C THR A 157 -6.76 1.70 -16.92
N LEU A 158 -5.97 2.08 -17.93
CA LEU A 158 -6.44 2.27 -19.29
C LEU A 158 -6.92 0.95 -19.92
N ILE A 159 -6.14 -0.13 -19.79
CA ILE A 159 -6.49 -1.46 -20.30
C ILE A 159 -7.77 -1.96 -19.61
N PHE A 160 -7.86 -1.81 -18.29
CA PHE A 160 -9.04 -2.23 -17.53
C PHE A 160 -10.30 -1.45 -17.93
N SER A 161 -10.19 -0.14 -18.10
CA SER A 161 -11.28 0.72 -18.60
C SER A 161 -11.74 0.29 -19.97
N PHE A 162 -10.80 0.05 -20.88
CA PHE A 162 -11.10 -0.38 -22.25
C PHE A 162 -11.77 -1.75 -22.33
N ILE A 163 -11.37 -2.69 -21.46
CA ILE A 163 -12.00 -4.02 -21.36
C ILE A 163 -13.42 -3.90 -20.80
N LYS A 164 -13.62 -2.99 -19.83
CA LYS A 164 -14.94 -2.78 -19.22
C LYS A 164 -15.92 -2.11 -20.17
N GLU A 165 -15.49 -1.13 -20.94
CA GLU A 165 -16.33 -0.47 -21.95
C GLU A 165 -16.77 -1.39 -23.10
N LYS A 166 -15.95 -2.40 -23.44
CA LYS A 166 -16.35 -3.41 -24.45
C LYS A 166 -17.44 -4.41 -23.99
N LYS A 167 -17.85 -4.36 -22.71
CA LYS A 167 -18.90 -5.21 -22.14
C LYS A 167 -20.27 -4.51 -22.05
N PHE A 168 -20.37 -3.29 -22.50
CA PHE A 168 -21.61 -2.55 -22.75
C PHE A 168 -21.78 -2.36 -24.26
#